data_6406b163c3144b7f987ec2cfccf48987
#
_entry.id   6406b163c3144b7f987ec2cfccf48987
#
_cell.length_a   1.000
_cell.length_b   1.000
_cell.length_c   1.000
_cell.angle_alpha   90.00
_cell.angle_beta   90.00
_cell.angle_gamma   90.00
#
_symmetry.space_group_name_H-M   'P 1'
#
loop_
_entity.id
_entity.type
_entity.pdbx_description
1 polymer ?
#
loop_
_entity_poly.entity_id
_entity_poly.type
_entity_poly.pdbx_seq_one_letter_code
_entity_poly.pdbx_strand_id
1 'polypeptide(L)'
;MHLTSFLVCSLILKQGPSSLAHRAQPKSMYPIPHTVLNCHNRKEFWVQSIQKIIHNGQNHSPSGRAVEGVLTLEDVDLRGRTVLYRVDVNSPLEPSTGRLLDDGRLRGIIPTLNGLESSRVVIIGHQSRPGKSDFTSMSKHCKRLSQILGRPIKFVPDVCGDEAIDEIRNMSEGEIIFLDNVRKNEEEYGVKYSSNKDTEDTDIVTTLSSVSDVFVTDAFAAAHRRSPTLTGFTHSLPCIAGTLMEKEIRSLRTALRNPPRPYLAILGGAKCDDSVRVALNLFSRGQVDRIAFVGVTGNLMLWIDGNDIGERNKDFIRNSLGDDFEIAWEMAQRIISEHPEKIFLPVDVAVESNGKRIPLSIDDLPTENPIYDVGIETLKSLKPLVQNARCILWNGPASYFELPEFAFGTIEVLNMCTETNAMTIIGGGHTSALVNSRGASNLISHNSTGGGSTMSFLSGDPMPVIASLKDSSRKYGDTIESMGLAS
;
A
#
# COMPACT_ATOMS: atom_id res chain seq x y z
N MET A 1 -21.92 -0.68 -0.56
CA MET A 1 -21.96 0.56 -1.35
C MET A 1 -20.52 0.98 -1.65
N HIS A 2 -19.91 0.48 -2.71
CA HIS A 2 -18.51 0.77 -3.09
C HIS A 2 -18.45 0.91 -4.62
N LEU A 3 -19.15 1.89 -5.17
CA LEU A 3 -19.27 2.08 -6.62
C LEU A 3 -18.61 3.36 -7.16
N THR A 4 -18.10 4.24 -6.32
CA THR A 4 -17.61 5.56 -6.74
C THR A 4 -16.14 5.64 -7.12
N SER A 5 -15.28 4.77 -6.61
CA SER A 5 -13.84 4.83 -6.92
C SER A 5 -13.43 4.22 -8.28
N PHE A 6 -14.28 3.38 -8.89
CA PHE A 6 -13.97 2.75 -10.18
C PHE A 6 -14.60 3.44 -11.40
N LEU A 7 -15.57 4.32 -11.20
CA LEU A 7 -16.28 4.98 -12.32
C LEU A 7 -15.47 6.13 -12.94
N VAL A 8 -14.53 6.73 -12.23
CA VAL A 8 -13.70 7.84 -12.75
C VAL A 8 -12.70 7.36 -13.79
N CYS A 9 -12.16 6.14 -13.65
CA CYS A 9 -11.24 5.57 -14.65
C CYS A 9 -11.92 5.10 -15.94
N SER A 10 -13.24 4.77 -15.90
CA SER A 10 -13.95 4.23 -17.07
C SER A 10 -14.56 5.28 -17.99
N LEU A 11 -14.71 6.52 -17.55
CA LEU A 11 -15.38 7.58 -18.35
C LEU A 11 -14.44 8.32 -19.31
N ILE A 12 -13.12 8.18 -19.16
CA ILE A 12 -12.12 8.84 -20.04
C ILE A 12 -11.86 8.05 -21.34
N LEU A 13 -12.34 6.81 -21.48
CA LEU A 13 -12.05 5.94 -22.62
C LEU A 13 -13.22 5.74 -23.60
N LYS A 14 -14.31 6.54 -23.54
CA LYS A 14 -15.46 6.42 -24.47
C LYS A 14 -15.69 7.67 -25.30
N GLN A 15 -14.69 8.19 -25.98
CA GLN A 15 -14.89 8.98 -27.19
C GLN A 15 -13.90 8.53 -28.25
N GLY A 16 -14.37 7.68 -29.15
CA GLY A 16 -13.68 7.26 -30.35
C GLY A 16 -13.71 8.35 -31.43
N PRO A 17 -12.73 8.40 -32.35
CA PRO A 17 -12.59 9.47 -33.31
C PRO A 17 -13.52 9.31 -34.50
N SER A 18 -14.30 10.34 -34.80
CA SER A 18 -14.85 10.52 -36.14
C SER A 18 -13.84 11.26 -37.03
N SER A 19 -13.60 10.65 -38.18
CA SER A 19 -12.81 11.08 -39.33
C SER A 19 -12.68 12.59 -39.58
N LEU A 20 -11.43 13.05 -39.78
CA LEU A 20 -11.04 13.79 -41.02
C LEU A 20 -9.52 13.99 -41.05
N ALA A 21 -8.94 13.50 -42.12
CA ALA A 21 -7.52 13.64 -42.43
C ALA A 21 -7.19 15.08 -42.80
N HIS A 22 -6.14 15.66 -42.17
CA HIS A 22 -5.19 16.49 -42.92
C HIS A 22 -3.86 16.52 -42.17
N ARG A 23 -2.80 16.27 -42.93
CA ARG A 23 -1.39 16.29 -42.55
C ARG A 23 -1.00 17.65 -41.96
N ALA A 24 -0.50 17.66 -40.74
CA ALA A 24 0.47 18.65 -40.30
C ALA A 24 1.37 17.98 -39.24
N GLN A 25 2.67 17.98 -39.52
CA GLN A 25 3.70 17.54 -38.55
C GLN A 25 3.64 18.44 -37.31
N PRO A 26 3.77 17.89 -36.11
CA PRO A 26 3.86 18.72 -34.91
C PRO A 26 5.26 19.36 -34.86
N LYS A 27 5.30 20.68 -34.90
CA LYS A 27 6.47 21.46 -34.51
C LYS A 27 6.75 21.25 -33.04
N SER A 28 8.01 21.03 -32.76
CA SER A 28 8.65 20.80 -31.48
C SER A 28 8.05 21.51 -30.30
N MET A 29 7.79 20.67 -29.32
CA MET A 29 7.59 20.94 -27.90
C MET A 29 8.59 21.91 -27.32
N TYR A 30 8.12 22.63 -26.33
CA TYR A 30 8.92 23.39 -25.39
C TYR A 30 10.09 22.60 -24.85
N PRO A 31 11.28 23.19 -24.74
CA PRO A 31 12.43 22.53 -24.17
C PRO A 31 12.16 22.30 -22.68
N ILE A 32 12.21 21.04 -22.27
CA ILE A 32 12.39 20.66 -20.87
C ILE A 32 13.67 21.35 -20.42
N PRO A 33 13.69 22.10 -19.33
CA PRO A 33 14.93 22.56 -18.77
C PRO A 33 15.74 21.31 -18.39
N HIS A 34 16.73 20.95 -19.18
CA HIS A 34 17.82 20.11 -18.72
C HIS A 34 18.58 20.92 -17.65
N THR A 35 18.11 20.84 -16.42
CA THR A 35 18.99 21.09 -15.29
C THR A 35 20.02 19.98 -15.34
N VAL A 36 21.13 20.28 -15.94
CA VAL A 36 22.33 19.46 -15.98
C VAL A 36 22.69 19.19 -14.53
N LEU A 37 22.32 18.01 -14.04
CA LEU A 37 22.88 17.46 -12.81
C LEU A 37 24.38 17.30 -13.08
N ASN A 38 25.15 18.21 -12.54
CA ASN A 38 26.61 18.24 -12.63
C ASN A 38 27.13 16.88 -12.18
N CYS A 39 28.05 16.29 -12.94
CA CYS A 39 28.63 14.95 -12.64
C CYS A 39 29.27 14.83 -11.24
N HIS A 40 29.55 15.95 -10.56
CA HIS A 40 30.01 15.97 -9.17
C HIS A 40 28.90 15.57 -8.17
N ASN A 41 27.67 15.99 -8.39
CA ASN A 41 26.55 15.63 -7.53
C ASN A 41 26.09 14.17 -7.69
N ARG A 42 26.41 13.50 -8.79
CA ARG A 42 26.08 12.07 -8.96
C ARG A 42 26.87 11.16 -8.00
N LYS A 43 28.15 11.45 -7.76
CA LYS A 43 28.95 10.64 -6.82
C LYS A 43 28.47 10.81 -5.37
N GLU A 44 28.17 12.03 -4.95
CA GLU A 44 27.64 12.28 -3.59
C GLU A 44 26.24 11.68 -3.42
N PHE A 45 25.40 11.76 -4.46
CA PHE A 45 24.09 11.15 -4.47
C PHE A 45 24.13 9.61 -4.36
N TRP A 46 25.07 8.96 -5.06
CA TRP A 46 25.31 7.51 -4.94
C TRP A 46 25.85 7.12 -3.56
N VAL A 47 26.75 7.91 -3.00
CA VAL A 47 27.30 7.69 -1.65
C VAL A 47 26.20 7.82 -0.59
N GLN A 48 25.33 8.82 -0.69
CA GLN A 48 24.18 8.98 0.21
C GLN A 48 23.16 7.86 0.06
N SER A 49 22.89 7.40 -1.18
CA SER A 49 22.01 6.27 -1.44
C SER A 49 22.59 4.96 -0.87
N ILE A 50 23.88 4.73 -1.00
CA ILE A 50 24.59 3.59 -0.41
C ILE A 50 24.58 3.69 1.12
N GLN A 51 24.78 4.87 1.71
CA GLN A 51 24.70 5.09 3.16
C GLN A 51 23.26 4.86 3.68
N LYS A 52 22.22 5.26 2.93
CA LYS A 52 20.83 4.94 3.27
C LYS A 52 20.55 3.43 3.23
N ILE A 53 21.12 2.72 2.26
CA ILE A 53 21.02 1.25 2.16
C ILE A 53 21.78 0.58 3.32
N ILE A 54 22.97 1.06 3.66
CA ILE A 54 23.78 0.54 4.77
C ILE A 54 23.13 0.86 6.13
N HIS A 55 22.56 2.04 6.31
CA HIS A 55 21.88 2.41 7.56
C HIS A 55 20.58 1.60 7.79
N ASN A 56 19.86 1.25 6.70
CA ASN A 56 18.71 0.37 6.78
C ASN A 56 19.08 -1.11 7.02
N GLY A 57 20.33 -1.50 6.78
CA GLY A 57 20.86 -2.86 7.01
C GLY A 57 21.49 -3.08 8.38
N GLN A 58 21.73 -2.05 9.19
CA GLN A 58 22.47 -2.18 10.46
C GLN A 58 21.63 -2.14 11.74
N ASN A 59 20.30 -2.06 11.65
CA ASN A 59 19.43 -2.18 12.83
C ASN A 59 19.09 -3.65 13.12
N HIS A 60 20.10 -4.48 13.36
CA HIS A 60 19.92 -5.75 14.04
C HIS A 60 19.74 -5.48 15.54
N SER A 61 18.53 -5.64 16.01
CA SER A 61 18.22 -5.71 17.44
C SER A 61 18.79 -7.02 18.00
N PRO A 62 19.46 -7.01 19.16
CA PRO A 62 20.11 -8.22 19.72
C PRO A 62 19.15 -9.15 20.47
N SER A 63 17.90 -9.21 20.12
CA SER A 63 16.95 -10.23 20.58
C SER A 63 16.43 -10.95 19.34
N GLY A 64 16.77 -12.21 19.19
CA GLY A 64 16.68 -13.12 18.07
C GLY A 64 15.35 -13.30 17.31
N ARG A 65 14.54 -12.26 17.16
CA ARG A 65 13.38 -12.26 16.23
C ARG A 65 13.35 -10.94 15.48
N ALA A 66 13.35 -11.03 14.16
CA ALA A 66 13.40 -9.86 13.27
C ALA A 66 12.17 -8.92 13.42
N VAL A 67 11.01 -9.45 13.84
CA VAL A 67 9.80 -8.69 14.21
C VAL A 67 9.24 -9.23 15.51
N GLU A 68 9.18 -8.41 16.55
CA GLU A 68 8.68 -8.79 17.88
C GLU A 68 7.31 -9.49 17.81
N GLY A 69 7.27 -10.74 18.25
CA GLY A 69 6.06 -11.57 18.35
C GLY A 69 5.53 -12.11 17.01
N VAL A 70 6.34 -12.15 15.96
CA VAL A 70 6.01 -12.76 14.67
C VAL A 70 7.20 -13.61 14.21
N LEU A 71 6.95 -14.83 13.75
CA LEU A 71 7.95 -15.68 13.11
C LEU A 71 8.23 -15.17 11.69
N THR A 72 9.50 -15.20 11.28
CA THR A 72 9.98 -14.81 9.95
C THR A 72 10.72 -15.96 9.27
N LEU A 73 11.15 -15.78 8.03
CA LEU A 73 11.94 -16.79 7.31
C LEU A 73 13.27 -17.11 7.99
N GLU A 74 13.80 -16.17 8.79
CA GLU A 74 15.07 -16.35 9.52
C GLU A 74 14.91 -17.24 10.76
N ASP A 75 13.68 -17.41 11.27
CA ASP A 75 13.39 -18.19 12.47
C ASP A 75 13.15 -19.69 12.16
N VAL A 76 13.02 -20.10 10.88
CA VAL A 76 12.51 -21.41 10.50
C VAL A 76 13.27 -22.02 9.32
N ASP A 77 13.76 -23.24 9.46
CA ASP A 77 14.37 -24.00 8.34
C ASP A 77 13.28 -24.58 7.42
N LEU A 78 13.21 -24.03 6.22
CA LEU A 78 12.20 -24.39 5.22
C LEU A 78 12.74 -25.31 4.11
N ARG A 79 14.00 -25.74 4.19
CA ARG A 79 14.61 -26.63 3.17
C ARG A 79 13.89 -27.96 3.10
N GLY A 80 13.52 -28.37 1.89
CA GLY A 80 12.78 -29.61 1.64
C GLY A 80 11.34 -29.64 2.17
N ARG A 81 10.83 -28.53 2.74
CA ARG A 81 9.45 -28.42 3.24
C ARG A 81 8.49 -28.01 2.13
N THR A 82 7.23 -28.40 2.28
CA THR A 82 6.14 -27.93 1.44
C THR A 82 5.56 -26.64 2.06
N VAL A 83 5.84 -25.53 1.42
CA VAL A 83 5.48 -24.19 1.89
C VAL A 83 4.23 -23.73 1.14
N LEU A 84 3.12 -23.57 1.86
CA LEU A 84 1.93 -22.91 1.36
C LEU A 84 2.12 -21.40 1.45
N TYR A 85 2.26 -20.72 0.31
CA TYR A 85 2.66 -19.31 0.25
C TYR A 85 1.51 -18.42 -0.23
N ARG A 86 0.95 -17.64 0.69
CA ARG A 86 -0.16 -16.70 0.40
C ARG A 86 0.36 -15.34 -0.02
N VAL A 87 0.03 -14.94 -1.23
CA VAL A 87 0.46 -13.68 -1.83
C VAL A 87 -0.73 -12.75 -2.14
N ASP A 88 -0.51 -11.45 -2.15
CA ASP A 88 -1.42 -10.48 -2.78
C ASP A 88 -0.84 -10.02 -4.12
N VAL A 89 -1.39 -10.54 -5.18
CA VAL A 89 -1.02 -10.24 -6.56
C VAL A 89 -2.19 -9.64 -7.35
N ASN A 90 -3.21 -9.14 -6.63
CA ASN A 90 -4.38 -8.49 -7.21
C ASN A 90 -3.97 -7.21 -7.96
N SER A 91 -3.79 -7.31 -9.25
CA SER A 91 -3.26 -6.26 -10.12
C SER A 91 -4.32 -5.73 -11.08
N PRO A 92 -4.26 -4.46 -11.52
CA PRO A 92 -5.14 -3.97 -12.57
C PRO A 92 -4.89 -4.71 -13.88
N LEU A 93 -5.98 -5.11 -14.53
CA LEU A 93 -5.96 -5.83 -15.80
C LEU A 93 -6.50 -4.95 -16.93
N GLU A 94 -5.93 -5.10 -18.11
CA GLU A 94 -6.48 -4.55 -19.34
C GLU A 94 -7.80 -5.28 -19.68
N PRO A 95 -8.94 -4.58 -19.76
CA PRO A 95 -10.24 -5.24 -19.90
C PRO A 95 -10.37 -6.13 -21.13
N SER A 96 -9.76 -5.73 -22.26
CA SER A 96 -9.89 -6.43 -23.54
C SER A 96 -9.02 -7.69 -23.64
N THR A 97 -7.85 -7.69 -23.03
CA THR A 97 -6.86 -8.78 -23.16
C THR A 97 -6.63 -9.53 -21.86
N GLY A 98 -7.03 -8.94 -20.73
CA GLY A 98 -6.70 -9.43 -19.39
C GLY A 98 -5.19 -9.41 -19.09
N ARG A 99 -4.41 -8.60 -19.81
CA ARG A 99 -2.98 -8.38 -19.54
C ARG A 99 -2.83 -7.59 -18.25
N LEU A 100 -1.85 -7.95 -17.42
CA LEU A 100 -1.50 -7.16 -16.24
C LEU A 100 -0.95 -5.80 -16.68
N LEU A 101 -1.54 -4.73 -16.16
CA LEU A 101 -1.11 -3.35 -16.42
C LEU A 101 0.02 -2.93 -15.46
N ASP A 102 0.10 -3.58 -14.30
CA ASP A 102 1.15 -3.37 -13.29
C ASP A 102 1.60 -4.72 -12.73
N ASP A 103 2.91 -4.93 -12.61
CA ASP A 103 3.52 -6.12 -12.03
C ASP A 103 4.26 -5.84 -10.70
N GLY A 104 4.09 -4.66 -10.12
CA GLY A 104 4.75 -4.25 -8.89
C GLY A 104 4.50 -5.21 -7.72
N ARG A 105 3.29 -5.73 -7.59
CA ARG A 105 2.94 -6.74 -6.57
C ARG A 105 3.64 -8.08 -6.79
N LEU A 106 3.78 -8.51 -8.04
CA LEU A 106 4.53 -9.72 -8.38
C LEU A 106 6.03 -9.54 -8.08
N ARG A 107 6.59 -8.36 -8.32
CA ARG A 107 7.99 -8.05 -7.96
C ARG A 107 8.20 -8.00 -6.46
N GLY A 108 7.21 -7.54 -5.70
CA GLY A 108 7.26 -7.43 -4.24
C GLY A 108 7.46 -8.76 -3.53
N ILE A 109 7.01 -9.87 -4.10
CA ILE A 109 7.12 -11.22 -3.50
C ILE A 109 8.39 -11.99 -3.90
N ILE A 110 9.20 -11.45 -4.83
CA ILE A 110 10.43 -12.10 -5.30
C ILE A 110 11.44 -12.35 -4.15
N PRO A 111 11.69 -11.41 -3.23
CA PRO A 111 12.62 -11.67 -2.12
C PRO A 111 12.25 -12.90 -1.29
N THR A 112 10.96 -13.10 -1.00
CA THR A 112 10.48 -14.28 -0.28
C THR A 112 10.68 -15.55 -1.12
N LEU A 113 10.35 -15.54 -2.41
CA LEU A 113 10.56 -16.68 -3.29
C LEU A 113 12.02 -17.08 -3.43
N ASN A 114 12.93 -16.11 -3.41
CA ASN A 114 14.38 -16.40 -3.38
C ASN A 114 14.81 -17.03 -2.05
N GLY A 115 14.22 -16.61 -0.92
CA GLY A 115 14.45 -17.25 0.38
C GLY A 115 13.87 -18.67 0.50
N LEU A 116 12.99 -19.07 -0.43
CA LEU A 116 12.33 -20.38 -0.47
C LEU A 116 12.87 -21.30 -1.59
N GLU A 117 14.06 -21.02 -2.15
CA GLU A 117 14.57 -21.74 -3.32
C GLU A 117 14.78 -23.24 -3.10
N SER A 118 15.04 -23.67 -1.86
CA SER A 118 15.19 -25.06 -1.46
C SER A 118 13.91 -25.68 -0.86
N SER A 119 12.76 -25.08 -1.11
CA SER A 119 11.45 -25.56 -0.65
C SER A 119 10.59 -26.02 -1.82
N ARG A 120 9.56 -26.80 -1.55
CA ARG A 120 8.42 -26.99 -2.47
C ARG A 120 7.44 -25.87 -2.21
N VAL A 121 7.24 -24.96 -3.17
CA VAL A 121 6.45 -23.75 -2.94
C VAL A 121 5.10 -23.83 -3.66
N VAL A 122 4.02 -23.77 -2.88
CA VAL A 122 2.63 -23.75 -3.37
C VAL A 122 2.09 -22.34 -3.22
N ILE A 123 2.06 -21.58 -4.31
CA ILE A 123 1.56 -20.19 -4.30
C ILE A 123 0.04 -20.20 -4.38
N ILE A 124 -0.61 -19.48 -3.47
CA ILE A 124 -2.04 -19.18 -3.47
C ILE A 124 -2.27 -17.68 -3.45
N GLY A 125 -3.23 -17.22 -4.24
CA GLY A 125 -3.53 -15.80 -4.37
C GLY A 125 -4.90 -15.53 -4.93
N HIS A 126 -5.27 -14.26 -5.03
CA HIS A 126 -6.54 -13.86 -5.61
C HIS A 126 -6.39 -12.74 -6.64
N GLN A 127 -7.31 -12.71 -7.60
CA GLN A 127 -7.52 -11.60 -8.52
C GLN A 127 -8.98 -11.21 -8.48
N SER A 128 -9.26 -9.96 -8.07
CA SER A 128 -10.58 -9.36 -8.01
C SER A 128 -11.59 -10.16 -7.15
N ARG A 129 -12.84 -10.21 -7.54
CA ARG A 129 -13.92 -10.93 -6.84
C ARG A 129 -15.00 -11.38 -7.83
N PRO A 130 -15.72 -12.49 -7.54
CA PRO A 130 -16.80 -12.97 -8.38
C PRO A 130 -17.78 -11.86 -8.77
N GLY A 131 -18.20 -11.86 -10.03
CA GLY A 131 -19.12 -10.86 -10.62
C GLY A 131 -18.44 -9.55 -11.09
N LYS A 132 -17.12 -9.40 -10.95
CA LYS A 132 -16.39 -8.28 -11.54
C LYS A 132 -15.72 -8.68 -12.86
N SER A 133 -15.61 -7.70 -13.78
CA SER A 133 -15.05 -7.91 -15.12
C SER A 133 -13.59 -8.33 -15.13
N ASP A 134 -12.84 -8.03 -14.07
CA ASP A 134 -11.44 -8.37 -13.86
C ASP A 134 -11.24 -9.62 -12.99
N PHE A 135 -12.33 -10.33 -12.61
CA PHE A 135 -12.24 -11.64 -11.96
C PHE A 135 -11.81 -12.69 -12.96
N THR A 136 -10.67 -13.31 -12.73
CA THR A 136 -10.07 -14.25 -13.69
C THR A 136 -9.22 -15.31 -12.99
N SER A 137 -8.80 -16.29 -13.79
CA SER A 137 -7.79 -17.30 -13.41
C SER A 137 -6.43 -16.66 -13.14
N MET A 138 -5.62 -17.30 -12.30
CA MET A 138 -4.25 -16.89 -11.97
C MET A 138 -3.22 -17.24 -13.05
N SER A 139 -3.60 -17.87 -14.15
CA SER A 139 -2.68 -18.35 -15.19
C SER A 139 -1.75 -17.25 -15.76
N LYS A 140 -2.30 -16.04 -15.98
CA LYS A 140 -1.51 -14.89 -16.49
C LYS A 140 -0.55 -14.34 -15.44
N HIS A 141 -0.96 -14.34 -14.17
CA HIS A 141 -0.10 -13.98 -13.03
C HIS A 141 1.05 -14.98 -12.90
N CYS A 142 0.75 -16.28 -12.95
CA CYS A 142 1.74 -17.35 -12.94
C CYS A 142 2.78 -17.16 -14.07
N LYS A 143 2.33 -17.00 -15.31
CA LYS A 143 3.20 -16.78 -16.46
C LYS A 143 4.09 -15.53 -16.28
N ARG A 144 3.52 -14.42 -15.81
CA ARG A 144 4.26 -13.18 -15.58
C ARG A 144 5.27 -13.33 -14.44
N LEU A 145 4.87 -13.96 -13.34
CA LEU A 145 5.75 -14.20 -12.19
C LEU A 145 6.94 -15.09 -12.58
N SER A 146 6.71 -16.17 -13.35
CA SER A 146 7.78 -17.02 -13.88
C SER A 146 8.79 -16.24 -14.71
N GLN A 147 8.33 -15.31 -15.56
CA GLN A 147 9.21 -14.43 -16.33
C GLN A 147 10.06 -13.51 -15.45
N ILE A 148 9.46 -12.91 -14.41
CA ILE A 148 10.14 -12.00 -13.49
C ILE A 148 11.15 -12.75 -12.63
N LEU A 149 10.77 -13.90 -12.10
CA LEU A 149 11.62 -14.74 -11.25
C LEU A 149 12.77 -15.39 -12.04
N GLY A 150 12.59 -15.60 -13.37
CA GLY A 150 13.56 -16.32 -14.21
C GLY A 150 13.59 -17.84 -13.97
N ARG A 151 12.57 -18.38 -13.29
CA ARG A 151 12.42 -19.80 -12.95
C ARG A 151 11.04 -20.31 -13.40
N PRO A 152 10.92 -21.60 -13.80
CA PRO A 152 9.63 -22.17 -14.16
C PRO A 152 8.69 -22.20 -12.95
N ILE A 153 7.43 -21.84 -13.18
CA ILE A 153 6.33 -21.97 -12.22
C ILE A 153 5.21 -22.72 -12.94
N LYS A 154 4.77 -23.86 -12.40
CA LYS A 154 3.67 -24.64 -12.95
C LYS A 154 2.34 -24.05 -12.50
N PHE A 155 1.46 -23.77 -13.45
CA PHE A 155 0.09 -23.37 -13.14
C PHE A 155 -0.79 -24.61 -12.96
N VAL A 156 -1.58 -24.66 -11.87
CA VAL A 156 -2.56 -25.71 -11.60
C VAL A 156 -3.95 -25.05 -11.63
N PRO A 157 -4.87 -25.45 -12.53
CA PRO A 157 -6.17 -24.80 -12.70
C PRO A 157 -7.20 -25.22 -11.63
N ASP A 158 -6.74 -25.57 -10.47
CA ASP A 158 -7.50 -25.98 -9.29
C ASP A 158 -7.06 -25.18 -8.05
N VAL A 159 -7.89 -25.13 -7.01
CA VAL A 159 -7.61 -24.43 -5.75
C VAL A 159 -7.31 -25.40 -4.62
N CYS A 160 -8.16 -26.41 -4.41
CA CYS A 160 -8.05 -27.38 -3.31
C CYS A 160 -8.74 -28.71 -3.62
N GLY A 161 -8.98 -29.02 -4.90
CA GLY A 161 -9.53 -30.29 -5.35
C GLY A 161 -8.43 -31.36 -5.54
N ASP A 162 -8.82 -32.50 -6.12
CA ASP A 162 -7.92 -33.64 -6.30
C ASP A 162 -6.70 -33.28 -7.15
N GLU A 163 -6.86 -32.48 -8.23
CA GLU A 163 -5.74 -32.08 -9.08
C GLU A 163 -4.71 -31.28 -8.30
N ALA A 164 -5.14 -30.31 -7.48
CA ALA A 164 -4.23 -29.51 -6.66
C ALA A 164 -3.47 -30.38 -5.66
N ILE A 165 -4.16 -31.30 -4.98
CA ILE A 165 -3.57 -32.17 -3.97
C ILE A 165 -2.56 -33.16 -4.59
N ASP A 166 -2.88 -33.75 -5.72
CA ASP A 166 -1.98 -34.68 -6.41
C ASP A 166 -0.74 -33.95 -6.93
N GLU A 167 -0.90 -32.74 -7.47
CA GLU A 167 0.23 -31.93 -7.93
C GLU A 167 1.14 -31.51 -6.76
N ILE A 168 0.58 -31.14 -5.61
CA ILE A 168 1.37 -30.76 -4.42
C ILE A 168 2.16 -31.98 -3.90
N ARG A 169 1.54 -33.16 -3.82
CA ARG A 169 2.19 -34.38 -3.33
C ARG A 169 3.34 -34.87 -4.22
N ASN A 170 3.26 -34.57 -5.52
CA ASN A 170 4.24 -35.00 -6.52
C ASN A 170 5.38 -33.96 -6.73
N MET A 171 5.40 -32.85 -5.99
CA MET A 171 6.44 -31.83 -6.12
C MET A 171 7.82 -32.34 -5.69
N SER A 172 8.84 -31.96 -6.45
CA SER A 172 10.25 -32.10 -6.08
C SER A 172 10.74 -30.84 -5.34
N GLU A 173 11.83 -30.97 -4.60
CA GLU A 173 12.48 -29.81 -3.94
C GLU A 173 12.88 -28.74 -4.97
N GLY A 174 12.64 -27.48 -4.62
CA GLY A 174 12.88 -26.32 -5.49
C GLY A 174 11.79 -26.06 -6.53
N GLU A 175 10.79 -26.94 -6.65
CA GLU A 175 9.67 -26.69 -7.56
C GLU A 175 8.69 -25.67 -6.99
N ILE A 176 8.06 -24.93 -7.91
CA ILE A 176 7.05 -23.92 -7.58
C ILE A 176 5.80 -24.21 -8.41
N ILE A 177 4.66 -24.32 -7.74
CA ILE A 177 3.34 -24.34 -8.38
C ILE A 177 2.52 -23.13 -7.98
N PHE A 178 1.60 -22.70 -8.85
CA PHE A 178 0.67 -21.63 -8.59
C PHE A 178 -0.74 -22.16 -8.80
N LEU A 179 -1.50 -22.27 -7.72
CA LEU A 179 -2.90 -22.70 -7.76
C LEU A 179 -3.78 -21.60 -8.33
N ASP A 180 -4.98 -21.94 -8.75
CA ASP A 180 -5.89 -20.94 -9.32
C ASP A 180 -6.44 -19.96 -8.26
N ASN A 181 -7.24 -19.02 -8.67
CA ASN A 181 -7.79 -17.93 -7.86
C ASN A 181 -8.60 -18.48 -6.69
N VAL A 182 -8.08 -18.31 -5.47
CA VAL A 182 -8.72 -18.83 -4.25
C VAL A 182 -10.17 -18.34 -4.08
N ARG A 183 -10.54 -17.20 -4.66
CA ARG A 183 -11.91 -16.68 -4.65
C ARG A 183 -12.89 -17.40 -5.58
N LYS A 184 -12.46 -18.47 -6.28
CA LYS A 184 -13.34 -19.44 -6.91
C LYS A 184 -13.98 -20.39 -5.89
N ASN A 185 -13.36 -20.52 -4.71
CA ASN A 185 -13.94 -21.23 -3.59
C ASN A 185 -14.91 -20.32 -2.82
N GLU A 186 -16.13 -20.79 -2.55
CA GLU A 186 -17.19 -20.02 -1.93
C GLU A 186 -16.88 -19.66 -0.48
N GLU A 187 -16.17 -20.51 0.26
CA GLU A 187 -15.76 -20.23 1.63
C GLU A 187 -14.78 -19.03 1.70
N GLU A 188 -13.91 -18.88 0.71
CA GLU A 188 -12.93 -17.78 0.68
C GLU A 188 -13.58 -16.42 0.45
N TYR A 189 -14.74 -16.34 -0.24
CA TYR A 189 -15.33 -15.06 -0.61
C TYR A 189 -16.78 -14.89 -0.19
N GLY A 190 -17.60 -15.93 -0.21
CA GLY A 190 -19.06 -15.86 0.00
C GLY A 190 -19.45 -15.68 1.48
N VAL A 191 -18.56 -16.02 2.41
CA VAL A 191 -18.83 -16.07 3.86
C VAL A 191 -18.16 -14.89 4.57
N LYS A 192 -18.85 -14.34 5.59
CA LYS A 192 -18.28 -13.37 6.53
C LYS A 192 -17.91 -14.08 7.82
N TYR A 193 -16.66 -13.99 8.22
CA TYR A 193 -16.13 -14.59 9.43
C TYR A 193 -16.00 -13.54 10.54
N SER A 194 -16.50 -13.84 11.74
CA SER A 194 -16.46 -12.94 12.89
C SER A 194 -15.14 -13.04 13.67
N SER A 195 -14.51 -14.22 13.66
CA SER A 195 -13.21 -14.44 14.31
C SER A 195 -12.23 -15.18 13.37
N ASN A 196 -10.94 -15.19 13.71
CA ASN A 196 -9.96 -16.00 12.99
C ASN A 196 -10.24 -17.49 13.16
N LYS A 197 -10.76 -17.91 14.31
CA LYS A 197 -11.11 -19.28 14.60
C LYS A 197 -12.17 -19.83 13.63
N ASP A 198 -13.14 -18.99 13.24
CA ASP A 198 -14.20 -19.40 12.32
C ASP A 198 -13.68 -19.76 10.92
N THR A 199 -12.44 -19.36 10.59
CA THR A 199 -11.80 -19.68 9.32
C THR A 199 -11.00 -20.97 9.33
N GLU A 200 -10.75 -21.56 10.50
CA GLU A 200 -9.89 -22.74 10.68
C GLU A 200 -10.55 -24.06 10.22
N ASP A 201 -11.87 -24.16 10.39
CA ASP A 201 -12.64 -25.39 10.15
C ASP A 201 -13.23 -25.44 8.71
N THR A 202 -12.71 -24.65 7.78
CA THR A 202 -13.15 -24.64 6.37
C THR A 202 -12.47 -25.74 5.56
N ASP A 203 -13.18 -26.27 4.55
CA ASP A 203 -12.66 -27.34 3.70
C ASP A 203 -11.37 -26.95 2.99
N ILE A 204 -11.27 -25.71 2.49
CA ILE A 204 -10.07 -25.21 1.82
C ILE A 204 -8.85 -25.21 2.76
N VAL A 205 -9.03 -24.83 4.03
CA VAL A 205 -7.94 -24.81 5.03
C VAL A 205 -7.54 -26.23 5.41
N THR A 206 -8.51 -27.09 5.72
CA THR A 206 -8.27 -28.48 6.11
C THR A 206 -7.55 -29.22 4.99
N THR A 207 -8.00 -29.07 3.76
CA THR A 207 -7.41 -29.75 2.58
C THR A 207 -5.98 -29.29 2.33
N LEU A 208 -5.73 -27.98 2.23
CA LEU A 208 -4.38 -27.45 1.94
C LEU A 208 -3.41 -27.70 3.11
N SER A 209 -3.89 -27.68 4.36
CA SER A 209 -3.06 -28.03 5.53
C SER A 209 -2.59 -29.48 5.52
N SER A 210 -3.39 -30.41 4.97
CA SER A 210 -3.06 -31.84 4.94
C SER A 210 -1.86 -32.20 4.05
N VAL A 211 -1.46 -31.28 3.16
CA VAL A 211 -0.38 -31.45 2.17
C VAL A 211 0.71 -30.38 2.28
N SER A 212 0.73 -29.62 3.37
CA SER A 212 1.69 -28.54 3.60
C SER A 212 2.33 -28.67 4.97
N ASP A 213 3.58 -28.24 5.10
CA ASP A 213 4.32 -28.25 6.37
C ASP A 213 4.28 -26.90 7.09
N VAL A 214 4.27 -25.80 6.33
CA VAL A 214 4.37 -24.43 6.84
C VAL A 214 3.54 -23.48 5.97
N PHE A 215 2.93 -22.50 6.59
CA PHE A 215 2.25 -21.40 5.91
C PHE A 215 3.09 -20.12 5.94
N VAL A 216 3.38 -19.53 4.80
CA VAL A 216 4.05 -18.23 4.67
C VAL A 216 3.09 -17.23 4.04
N THR A 217 3.09 -15.99 4.53
CA THR A 217 2.24 -14.95 3.95
C THR A 217 2.97 -13.65 3.69
N ASP A 218 2.75 -13.09 2.50
CA ASP A 218 3.10 -11.74 2.07
C ASP A 218 1.86 -10.92 1.68
N ALA A 219 0.67 -11.40 2.01
CA ALA A 219 -0.58 -10.75 1.63
C ALA A 219 -0.91 -9.54 2.54
N PHE A 220 0.04 -8.61 2.73
CA PHE A 220 -0.16 -7.44 3.60
C PHE A 220 -1.33 -6.57 3.13
N ALA A 221 -1.53 -6.36 1.82
CA ALA A 221 -2.65 -5.56 1.32
C ALA A 221 -4.04 -6.15 1.63
N ALA A 222 -4.09 -7.43 2.04
CA ALA A 222 -5.30 -8.09 2.52
C ALA A 222 -5.32 -8.32 4.05
N ALA A 223 -4.32 -7.85 4.78
CA ALA A 223 -4.10 -8.20 6.19
C ALA A 223 -5.19 -7.69 7.15
N HIS A 224 -6.00 -6.72 6.72
CA HIS A 224 -7.16 -6.19 7.43
C HIS A 224 -8.43 -7.07 7.28
N ARG A 225 -8.36 -8.17 6.52
CA ARG A 225 -9.51 -9.04 6.22
C ARG A 225 -9.37 -10.38 6.89
N ARG A 226 -10.54 -11.00 7.17
CA ARG A 226 -10.64 -12.41 7.55
C ARG A 226 -11.15 -13.21 6.37
N SER A 227 -10.39 -14.22 5.99
CA SER A 227 -10.85 -15.28 5.09
C SER A 227 -10.00 -16.53 5.33
N PRO A 228 -10.49 -17.70 4.93
CA PRO A 228 -9.81 -18.99 5.16
C PRO A 228 -8.32 -18.95 4.79
N THR A 229 -7.99 -18.53 3.55
CA THR A 229 -6.59 -18.53 3.10
C THR A 229 -5.73 -17.41 3.67
N LEU A 230 -6.29 -16.50 4.48
CA LEU A 230 -5.54 -15.44 5.16
C LEU A 230 -5.28 -15.74 6.64
N THR A 231 -6.25 -16.34 7.34
CA THR A 231 -6.22 -16.45 8.81
C THR A 231 -6.45 -17.87 9.35
N GLY A 232 -6.85 -18.84 8.50
CA GLY A 232 -7.31 -20.15 8.95
C GLY A 232 -6.22 -21.18 9.27
N PHE A 233 -4.97 -20.96 8.86
CA PHE A 233 -3.93 -22.00 8.97
C PHE A 233 -3.27 -22.11 10.35
N THR A 234 -3.48 -21.14 11.25
CA THR A 234 -2.77 -21.05 12.54
C THR A 234 -3.00 -22.26 13.46
N HIS A 235 -4.16 -22.93 13.32
CA HIS A 235 -4.43 -24.15 14.10
C HIS A 235 -3.57 -25.32 13.64
N SER A 236 -3.37 -25.46 12.34
CA SER A 236 -2.79 -26.66 11.72
C SER A 236 -1.32 -26.52 11.34
N LEU A 237 -0.86 -25.31 11.01
CA LEU A 237 0.48 -25.05 10.50
C LEU A 237 1.18 -23.92 11.25
N PRO A 238 2.52 -23.96 11.41
CA PRO A 238 3.28 -22.77 11.72
C PRO A 238 3.06 -21.71 10.64
N CYS A 239 2.67 -20.50 11.05
CA CYS A 239 2.41 -19.36 10.15
C CYS A 239 3.52 -18.32 10.31
N ILE A 240 4.15 -17.95 9.20
CA ILE A 240 5.36 -17.15 9.14
C ILE A 240 5.14 -15.93 8.25
N ALA A 241 5.70 -14.79 8.62
CA ALA A 241 5.75 -13.63 7.75
C ALA A 241 6.81 -13.83 6.66
N GLY A 242 6.45 -13.65 5.40
CA GLY A 242 7.41 -13.50 4.32
C GLY A 242 8.14 -12.16 4.40
N THR A 243 9.17 -11.97 3.58
CA THR A 243 10.03 -10.77 3.58
C THR A 243 9.25 -9.48 3.35
N LEU A 244 8.21 -9.51 2.48
CA LEU A 244 7.36 -8.35 2.25
C LEU A 244 6.51 -8.02 3.48
N MET A 245 5.84 -9.01 4.05
CA MET A 245 5.03 -8.86 5.27
C MET A 245 5.87 -8.35 6.44
N GLU A 246 7.05 -8.90 6.64
CA GLU A 246 8.00 -8.47 7.66
C GLU A 246 8.38 -7.00 7.48
N LYS A 247 8.78 -6.61 6.26
CA LYS A 247 9.17 -5.23 5.93
C LYS A 247 8.03 -4.24 6.18
N GLU A 248 6.80 -4.59 5.77
CA GLU A 248 5.61 -3.77 6.01
C GLU A 248 5.35 -3.58 7.52
N ILE A 249 5.32 -4.67 8.28
CA ILE A 249 5.08 -4.61 9.73
C ILE A 249 6.17 -3.79 10.43
N ARG A 250 7.44 -4.02 10.10
CA ARG A 250 8.59 -3.34 10.71
C ARG A 250 8.52 -1.82 10.46
N SER A 251 8.33 -1.42 9.20
CA SER A 251 8.30 0.00 8.82
C SER A 251 7.15 0.75 9.47
N LEU A 252 5.94 0.19 9.40
CA LEU A 252 4.75 0.82 9.96
C LEU A 252 4.76 0.83 11.50
N ARG A 253 5.30 -0.22 12.15
CA ARG A 253 5.50 -0.20 13.61
C ARG A 253 6.45 0.89 14.06
N THR A 254 7.52 1.14 13.31
CA THR A 254 8.45 2.24 13.63
C THR A 254 7.71 3.56 13.67
N ALA A 255 6.85 3.83 12.66
CA ALA A 255 6.03 5.04 12.64
C ALA A 255 5.04 5.16 13.82
N LEU A 256 4.60 4.03 14.41
CA LEU A 256 3.59 4.02 15.48
C LEU A 256 4.15 3.87 16.90
N ARG A 257 5.43 3.49 17.08
CA ARG A 257 5.98 3.21 18.41
C ARG A 257 7.13 4.12 18.79
N ASN A 258 8.19 4.16 17.97
CA ASN A 258 9.41 4.91 18.26
C ASN A 258 9.95 5.58 16.98
N PRO A 259 9.20 6.50 16.36
CA PRO A 259 9.69 7.20 15.16
C PRO A 259 10.87 8.09 15.51
N PRO A 260 11.89 8.19 14.62
CA PRO A 260 12.89 9.25 14.73
C PRO A 260 12.22 10.63 14.75
N ARG A 261 12.69 11.53 15.63
CA ARG A 261 12.10 12.87 15.78
C ARG A 261 13.02 13.96 15.25
N PRO A 262 12.47 15.07 14.69
CA PRO A 262 11.03 15.40 14.56
C PRO A 262 10.29 14.47 13.59
N TYR A 263 9.03 14.11 13.92
CA TYR A 263 8.17 13.28 13.10
C TYR A 263 7.04 14.10 12.48
N LEU A 264 7.03 14.17 11.14
CA LEU A 264 6.02 14.84 10.33
C LEU A 264 5.12 13.79 9.66
N ALA A 265 3.80 13.90 9.84
CA ALA A 265 2.84 13.20 9.00
C ALA A 265 2.26 14.18 7.95
N ILE A 266 2.17 13.75 6.68
CA ILE A 266 1.52 14.49 5.60
C ILE A 266 0.32 13.64 5.18
N LEU A 267 -0.88 14.13 5.46
CA LEU A 267 -2.13 13.39 5.26
C LEU A 267 -3.02 14.11 4.25
N GLY A 268 -3.37 13.40 3.17
CA GLY A 268 -4.11 13.98 2.05
C GLY A 268 -5.06 12.98 1.39
N GLY A 269 -5.42 13.29 0.14
CA GLY A 269 -6.34 12.46 -0.65
C GLY A 269 -7.81 12.70 -0.32
N ALA A 270 -8.69 11.97 -1.02
CA ALA A 270 -10.14 12.13 -0.92
C ALA A 270 -10.80 11.29 0.19
N LYS A 271 -10.09 10.31 0.75
CA LYS A 271 -10.58 9.51 1.89
C LYS A 271 -10.27 10.23 3.20
N CYS A 272 -11.03 11.27 3.47
CA CYS A 272 -10.78 12.13 4.63
C CYS A 272 -10.97 11.39 5.96
N ASP A 273 -11.94 10.48 6.05
CA ASP A 273 -12.22 9.64 7.21
C ASP A 273 -11.00 8.80 7.62
N ASP A 274 -10.38 8.12 6.67
CA ASP A 274 -9.15 7.35 6.90
C ASP A 274 -8.01 8.25 7.41
N SER A 275 -7.79 9.40 6.77
CA SER A 275 -6.71 10.35 7.13
C SER A 275 -6.91 10.95 8.52
N VAL A 276 -8.15 11.30 8.87
CA VAL A 276 -8.48 11.85 10.20
C VAL A 276 -8.33 10.79 11.29
N ARG A 277 -8.73 9.54 11.05
CA ARG A 277 -8.48 8.41 11.98
C ARG A 277 -7.00 8.18 12.24
N VAL A 278 -6.18 8.19 11.18
CA VAL A 278 -4.72 8.09 11.32
C VAL A 278 -4.18 9.23 12.16
N ALA A 279 -4.61 10.46 11.91
CA ALA A 279 -4.19 11.64 12.67
C ALA A 279 -4.50 11.49 14.17
N LEU A 280 -5.73 11.11 14.51
CA LEU A 280 -6.14 10.87 15.90
C LEU A 280 -5.31 9.78 16.56
N ASN A 281 -5.06 8.66 15.88
CA ASN A 281 -4.25 7.59 16.44
C ASN A 281 -2.79 8.02 16.68
N LEU A 282 -2.20 8.81 15.77
CA LEU A 282 -0.85 9.35 15.94
C LEU A 282 -0.76 10.33 17.12
N PHE A 283 -1.76 11.21 17.28
CA PHE A 283 -1.83 12.14 18.41
C PHE A 283 -2.06 11.42 19.73
N SER A 284 -3.02 10.47 19.79
CA SER A 284 -3.32 9.71 21.02
C SER A 284 -2.12 8.89 21.52
N ARG A 285 -1.24 8.47 20.63
CA ARG A 285 0.03 7.79 20.98
C ARG A 285 1.15 8.75 21.35
N GLY A 286 0.98 10.06 21.17
CA GLY A 286 2.03 11.06 21.37
C GLY A 286 3.24 10.87 20.45
N GLN A 287 3.06 10.24 19.29
CA GLN A 287 4.18 9.85 18.43
C GLN A 287 4.51 10.91 17.37
N VAL A 288 3.58 11.75 16.96
CA VAL A 288 3.78 12.75 15.92
C VAL A 288 4.07 14.13 16.52
N ASP A 289 5.03 14.85 15.93
CA ASP A 289 5.35 16.22 16.32
C ASP A 289 4.52 17.23 15.55
N ARG A 290 4.22 16.95 14.26
CA ARG A 290 3.36 17.80 13.42
C ARG A 290 2.64 16.96 12.36
N ILE A 291 1.39 17.36 12.06
CA ILE A 291 0.62 16.80 10.95
C ILE A 291 0.29 17.91 9.95
N ALA A 292 0.66 17.73 8.69
CA ALA A 292 0.28 18.57 7.58
C ALA A 292 -0.91 17.92 6.85
N PHE A 293 -2.03 18.63 6.78
CA PHE A 293 -3.20 18.22 6.03
C PHE A 293 -3.16 18.87 4.64
N VAL A 294 -3.31 18.05 3.59
CA VAL A 294 -3.22 18.47 2.19
C VAL A 294 -4.34 17.85 1.35
N GLY A 295 -4.51 18.28 0.12
CA GLY A 295 -5.53 17.76 -0.78
C GLY A 295 -6.94 17.92 -0.20
N VAL A 296 -7.85 16.98 -0.51
CA VAL A 296 -9.25 17.05 -0.03
C VAL A 296 -9.35 17.01 1.49
N THR A 297 -8.48 16.24 2.14
CA THR A 297 -8.41 16.24 3.62
C THR A 297 -8.00 17.62 4.15
N GLY A 298 -7.05 18.30 3.49
CA GLY A 298 -6.69 19.71 3.82
C GLY A 298 -7.89 20.66 3.65
N ASN A 299 -8.68 20.47 2.59
CA ASN A 299 -9.91 21.28 2.37
C ASN A 299 -10.96 21.04 3.46
N LEU A 300 -11.15 19.79 3.92
CA LEU A 300 -12.01 19.47 5.06
C LEU A 300 -11.54 20.19 6.33
N MET A 301 -10.23 20.14 6.61
CA MET A 301 -9.67 20.75 7.81
C MET A 301 -9.78 22.30 7.76
N LEU A 302 -9.57 22.93 6.59
CA LEU A 302 -9.81 24.38 6.40
C LEU A 302 -11.25 24.75 6.68
N TRP A 303 -12.21 23.94 6.19
CA TRP A 303 -13.63 24.19 6.42
C TRP A 303 -13.98 24.13 7.91
N ILE A 304 -13.46 23.14 8.63
CA ILE A 304 -13.69 22.99 10.07
C ILE A 304 -13.00 24.09 10.88
N ASP A 305 -11.84 24.58 10.42
CA ASP A 305 -11.12 25.70 11.04
C ASP A 305 -11.81 27.07 10.82
N GLY A 306 -12.96 27.08 10.12
CA GLY A 306 -13.81 28.26 9.93
C GLY A 306 -13.71 28.93 8.57
N ASN A 307 -12.89 28.41 7.64
CA ASN A 307 -12.80 28.93 6.28
C ASN A 307 -13.97 28.42 5.43
N ASP A 308 -14.71 29.31 4.79
CA ASP A 308 -15.74 28.93 3.83
C ASP A 308 -15.11 28.53 2.49
N ILE A 309 -15.01 27.22 2.21
CA ILE A 309 -14.39 26.69 0.98
C ILE A 309 -15.34 26.71 -0.24
N GLY A 310 -16.57 27.24 -0.10
CA GLY A 310 -17.61 27.25 -1.14
C GLY A 310 -18.39 25.93 -1.24
N GLU A 311 -19.68 26.03 -1.59
CA GLU A 311 -20.61 24.90 -1.53
C GLU A 311 -20.19 23.73 -2.42
N ARG A 312 -19.65 23.99 -3.61
CA ARG A 312 -19.17 22.94 -4.52
C ARG A 312 -18.12 22.02 -3.86
N ASN A 313 -17.18 22.60 -3.11
CA ASN A 313 -16.13 21.85 -2.42
C ASN A 313 -16.67 21.13 -1.18
N LYS A 314 -17.59 21.76 -0.44
CA LYS A 314 -18.28 21.14 0.69
C LYS A 314 -19.12 19.95 0.26
N ASP A 315 -19.89 20.06 -0.85
CA ASP A 315 -20.70 18.99 -1.39
C ASP A 315 -19.85 17.82 -1.90
N PHE A 316 -18.70 18.10 -2.51
CA PHE A 316 -17.76 17.06 -2.89
C PHE A 316 -17.30 16.26 -1.67
N ILE A 317 -16.94 16.91 -0.57
CA ILE A 317 -16.51 16.28 0.68
C ILE A 317 -17.67 15.47 1.29
N ARG A 318 -18.87 16.06 1.42
CA ARG A 318 -20.07 15.37 1.94
C ARG A 318 -20.37 14.09 1.14
N ASN A 319 -20.39 14.20 -0.20
CA ASN A 319 -20.68 13.08 -1.08
C ASN A 319 -19.58 12.00 -1.06
N SER A 320 -18.33 12.40 -0.89
CA SER A 320 -17.19 11.46 -0.80
C SER A 320 -17.22 10.65 0.49
N LEU A 321 -17.62 11.26 1.59
CA LEU A 321 -17.72 10.63 2.90
C LEU A 321 -19.06 9.88 3.10
N GLY A 322 -20.15 10.37 2.50
CA GLY A 322 -21.46 9.74 2.64
C GLY A 322 -21.88 9.59 4.11
N ASP A 323 -22.20 8.37 4.52
CA ASP A 323 -22.64 8.06 5.89
C ASP A 323 -21.56 8.30 6.95
N ASP A 324 -20.29 8.36 6.57
CA ASP A 324 -19.15 8.59 7.48
C ASP A 324 -18.88 10.09 7.72
N PHE A 325 -19.65 11.01 7.09
CA PHE A 325 -19.38 12.46 7.14
C PHE A 325 -19.38 13.00 8.58
N GLU A 326 -20.42 12.75 9.35
CA GLU A 326 -20.56 13.29 10.72
C GLU A 326 -19.42 12.78 11.62
N ILE A 327 -19.08 11.50 11.50
CA ILE A 327 -17.98 10.90 12.27
C ILE A 327 -16.64 11.53 11.92
N ALA A 328 -16.37 11.72 10.62
CA ALA A 328 -15.15 12.36 10.16
C ALA A 328 -15.07 13.83 10.58
N TRP A 329 -16.21 14.53 10.56
CA TRP A 329 -16.34 15.91 11.00
C TRP A 329 -16.00 16.07 12.49
N GLU A 330 -16.66 15.27 13.37
CA GLU A 330 -16.38 15.29 14.81
C GLU A 330 -14.92 14.98 15.14
N MET A 331 -14.36 13.97 14.48
CA MET A 331 -12.95 13.63 14.65
C MET A 331 -12.01 14.76 14.25
N ALA A 332 -12.29 15.43 13.14
CA ALA A 332 -11.48 16.54 12.64
C ALA A 332 -11.61 17.78 13.53
N GLN A 333 -12.82 18.12 14.03
CA GLN A 333 -13.03 19.17 15.04
C GLN A 333 -12.19 18.91 16.29
N ARG A 334 -12.19 17.67 16.76
CA ARG A 334 -11.39 17.27 17.91
C ARG A 334 -9.89 17.50 17.67
N ILE A 335 -9.37 17.16 16.49
CA ILE A 335 -7.95 17.38 16.15
C ILE A 335 -7.61 18.87 16.20
N ILE A 336 -8.44 19.74 15.62
CA ILE A 336 -8.21 21.19 15.60
C ILE A 336 -8.25 21.75 17.02
N SER A 337 -9.22 21.34 17.83
CA SER A 337 -9.38 21.88 19.19
C SER A 337 -8.32 21.38 20.17
N GLU A 338 -7.89 20.11 20.08
CA GLU A 338 -6.95 19.52 21.05
C GLU A 338 -5.47 19.75 20.67
N HIS A 339 -5.15 20.00 19.38
CA HIS A 339 -3.78 20.05 18.89
C HIS A 339 -3.49 21.20 17.91
N PRO A 340 -4.00 22.43 18.11
CA PRO A 340 -3.89 23.52 17.12
C PRO A 340 -2.43 23.85 16.76
N GLU A 341 -1.51 23.74 17.71
CA GLU A 341 -0.09 24.05 17.53
C GLU A 341 0.69 22.97 16.76
N LYS A 342 0.10 21.77 16.59
CA LYS A 342 0.73 20.62 15.92
C LYS A 342 0.19 20.36 14.53
N ILE A 343 -0.83 21.09 14.10
CA ILE A 343 -1.37 20.97 12.76
C ILE A 343 -0.76 22.02 11.83
N PHE A 344 -0.69 21.67 10.56
CA PHE A 344 -0.36 22.56 9.46
C PHE A 344 -1.47 22.47 8.42
N LEU A 345 -2.10 23.59 8.12
CA LEU A 345 -3.14 23.72 7.12
C LEU A 345 -2.62 24.49 5.90
N PRO A 346 -3.21 24.30 4.71
CA PRO A 346 -2.89 25.10 3.55
C PRO A 346 -3.10 26.61 3.82
N VAL A 347 -2.20 27.46 3.32
CA VAL A 347 -2.31 28.93 3.38
C VAL A 347 -2.75 29.50 2.03
N ASP A 348 -2.67 28.70 0.99
CA ASP A 348 -3.19 28.96 -0.35
C ASP A 348 -3.55 27.64 -1.03
N VAL A 349 -4.42 27.71 -2.01
CA VAL A 349 -4.90 26.58 -2.80
C VAL A 349 -4.78 26.90 -4.29
N ALA A 350 -5.04 25.91 -5.15
CA ALA A 350 -5.23 26.14 -6.57
C ALA A 350 -6.55 25.56 -7.04
N VAL A 351 -7.35 26.38 -7.67
CA VAL A 351 -8.67 26.04 -8.18
C VAL A 351 -8.64 25.79 -9.68
N GLU A 352 -9.56 24.95 -10.14
CA GLU A 352 -9.79 24.73 -11.55
C GLU A 352 -10.76 25.80 -12.09
N SER A 353 -10.35 26.51 -13.12
CA SER A 353 -11.20 27.43 -13.86
C SER A 353 -10.90 27.34 -15.37
N ASN A 354 -11.88 26.89 -16.14
CA ASN A 354 -11.76 26.74 -17.60
C ASN A 354 -10.54 25.94 -18.06
N GLY A 355 -10.26 24.82 -17.40
CA GLY A 355 -9.12 23.95 -17.70
C GLY A 355 -7.78 24.48 -17.20
N LYS A 356 -7.75 25.57 -16.44
CA LYS A 356 -6.53 26.21 -15.93
C LYS A 356 -6.43 26.13 -14.42
N ARG A 357 -5.20 25.99 -13.96
CA ARG A 357 -4.84 26.08 -12.55
C ARG A 357 -4.69 27.55 -12.14
N ILE A 358 -5.58 28.03 -11.28
CA ILE A 358 -5.59 29.39 -10.77
C ILE A 358 -5.23 29.36 -9.29
N PRO A 359 -4.15 30.05 -8.86
CA PRO A 359 -3.82 30.18 -7.44
C PRO A 359 -4.85 31.05 -6.72
N LEU A 360 -5.17 30.72 -5.48
CA LEU A 360 -6.10 31.43 -4.63
C LEU A 360 -5.59 31.42 -3.18
N SER A 361 -5.49 32.58 -2.55
CA SER A 361 -5.25 32.68 -1.09
C SER A 361 -6.45 32.13 -0.33
N ILE A 362 -6.24 31.57 0.86
CA ILE A 362 -7.37 31.20 1.73
C ILE A 362 -8.18 32.44 2.15
N ASP A 363 -7.58 33.64 2.20
CA ASP A 363 -8.26 34.90 2.51
C ASP A 363 -9.26 35.33 1.41
N ASP A 364 -9.11 34.78 0.18
CA ASP A 364 -9.98 35.06 -0.96
C ASP A 364 -11.12 34.03 -1.10
N LEU A 365 -11.25 33.07 -0.15
CA LEU A 365 -12.38 32.16 -0.09
C LEU A 365 -13.65 32.91 0.39
N PRO A 366 -14.86 32.45 0.02
CA PRO A 366 -15.20 31.22 -0.69
C PRO A 366 -15.00 31.25 -2.21
N THR A 367 -14.96 30.07 -2.83
CA THR A 367 -14.86 29.90 -4.28
C THR A 367 -15.93 28.96 -4.83
N GLU A 368 -16.47 29.30 -6.01
CA GLU A 368 -17.37 28.42 -6.78
C GLU A 368 -16.59 27.37 -7.61
N ASN A 369 -15.28 27.57 -7.75
CA ASN A 369 -14.40 26.66 -8.49
C ASN A 369 -13.94 25.50 -7.61
N PRO A 370 -13.73 24.30 -8.18
CA PRO A 370 -13.21 23.18 -7.39
C PRO A 370 -11.76 23.40 -7.02
N ILE A 371 -11.41 23.11 -5.78
CA ILE A 371 -10.05 23.15 -5.26
C ILE A 371 -9.38 21.81 -5.60
N TYR A 372 -8.40 21.83 -6.51
CA TYR A 372 -7.76 20.62 -7.02
C TYR A 372 -6.29 20.48 -6.60
N ASP A 373 -5.68 21.50 -6.03
CA ASP A 373 -4.28 21.44 -5.60
C ASP A 373 -4.03 22.36 -4.41
N VAL A 374 -2.95 22.14 -3.69
CA VAL A 374 -2.40 23.11 -2.75
C VAL A 374 -1.66 24.22 -3.50
N GLY A 375 -1.56 25.40 -2.91
CA GLY A 375 -0.86 26.52 -3.52
C GLY A 375 0.65 26.48 -3.30
N ILE A 376 1.35 27.42 -3.93
CA ILE A 376 2.83 27.51 -3.89
C ILE A 376 3.30 27.98 -2.51
N GLU A 377 2.59 28.88 -1.85
CA GLU A 377 2.96 29.36 -0.52
C GLU A 377 2.79 28.27 0.54
N THR A 378 1.78 27.41 0.38
CA THR A 378 1.62 26.20 1.18
C THR A 378 2.83 25.28 1.05
N LEU A 379 3.30 25.02 -0.18
CA LEU A 379 4.48 24.18 -0.42
C LEU A 379 5.77 24.81 0.13
N LYS A 380 5.94 26.13 -0.02
CA LYS A 380 7.07 26.86 0.58
C LYS A 380 7.07 26.74 2.09
N SER A 381 5.90 26.85 2.73
CA SER A 381 5.75 26.72 4.18
C SER A 381 5.90 25.29 4.68
N LEU A 382 5.54 24.29 3.87
CA LEU A 382 5.72 22.86 4.17
C LEU A 382 7.20 22.43 4.06
N LYS A 383 7.95 23.00 3.11
CA LYS A 383 9.33 22.60 2.82
C LYS A 383 10.25 22.56 4.05
N PRO A 384 10.32 23.60 4.91
CA PRO A 384 11.16 23.55 6.10
C PRO A 384 10.73 22.48 7.10
N LEU A 385 9.44 22.13 7.18
CA LEU A 385 8.96 21.03 8.03
C LEU A 385 9.49 19.70 7.54
N VAL A 386 9.46 19.46 6.22
CA VAL A 386 9.99 18.26 5.59
C VAL A 386 11.51 18.18 5.76
N GLN A 387 12.23 19.28 5.55
CA GLN A 387 13.70 19.32 5.67
C GLN A 387 14.20 19.05 7.10
N ASN A 388 13.46 19.50 8.11
CA ASN A 388 13.81 19.32 9.51
C ASN A 388 13.37 17.97 10.08
N ALA A 389 12.46 17.25 9.39
CA ALA A 389 11.96 15.98 9.84
C ALA A 389 13.06 14.88 9.85
N ARG A 390 12.95 13.96 10.80
CA ARG A 390 13.73 12.71 10.86
C ARG A 390 12.89 11.49 10.49
N CYS A 391 11.56 11.61 10.61
CA CYS A 391 10.61 10.63 10.14
C CYS A 391 9.49 11.37 9.39
N ILE A 392 9.12 10.85 8.23
CA ILE A 392 8.00 11.36 7.44
C ILE A 392 7.08 10.19 7.12
N LEU A 393 5.80 10.34 7.49
CA LEU A 393 4.71 9.51 6.99
C LEU A 393 3.93 10.33 5.99
N TRP A 394 3.89 9.91 4.73
CA TRP A 394 3.05 10.55 3.72
C TRP A 394 1.99 9.59 3.21
N ASN A 395 0.71 9.96 3.37
CA ASN A 395 -0.42 9.18 2.89
C ASN A 395 -1.45 10.05 2.18
N GLY A 396 -1.76 9.71 0.94
CA GLY A 396 -2.70 10.43 0.09
C GLY A 396 -2.08 11.64 -0.63
N PRO A 397 -2.53 11.91 -1.88
CA PRO A 397 -2.01 13.00 -2.70
C PRO A 397 -2.40 14.39 -2.14
N ALA A 398 -1.57 15.38 -2.45
CA ALA A 398 -1.82 16.78 -2.12
C ALA A 398 -2.72 17.49 -3.15
N SER A 399 -3.01 16.81 -4.26
CA SER A 399 -3.71 17.39 -5.41
C SER A 399 -4.45 16.34 -6.23
N TYR A 400 -5.26 16.78 -7.18
CA TYR A 400 -5.84 15.93 -8.23
C TYR A 400 -4.78 15.68 -9.33
N PHE A 401 -3.73 14.96 -8.98
CA PHE A 401 -2.51 14.79 -9.78
C PHE A 401 -2.70 13.98 -11.08
N GLU A 402 -3.83 13.31 -11.23
CA GLU A 402 -4.23 12.63 -12.48
C GLU A 402 -4.49 13.63 -13.61
N LEU A 403 -4.79 14.89 -13.28
CA LEU A 403 -4.82 16.02 -14.21
C LEU A 403 -3.44 16.69 -14.24
N PRO A 404 -2.72 16.72 -15.38
CA PRO A 404 -1.37 17.26 -15.46
C PRO A 404 -1.22 18.68 -14.93
N GLU A 405 -2.24 19.54 -15.13
CA GLU A 405 -2.27 20.93 -14.70
C GLU A 405 -2.29 21.05 -13.16
N PHE A 406 -2.78 20.03 -12.45
CA PHE A 406 -2.93 20.00 -10.99
C PHE A 406 -1.98 19.01 -10.30
N ALA A 407 -1.06 18.40 -11.05
CA ALA A 407 -0.12 17.44 -10.49
C ALA A 407 0.98 18.08 -9.62
N PHE A 408 1.13 19.41 -9.67
CA PHE A 408 2.27 20.13 -9.13
C PHE A 408 2.46 19.90 -7.62
N GLY A 409 1.42 20.11 -6.80
CA GLY A 409 1.53 19.97 -5.35
C GLY A 409 1.95 18.57 -4.91
N THR A 410 1.36 17.53 -5.52
CA THR A 410 1.71 16.13 -5.19
C THR A 410 3.13 15.78 -5.64
N ILE A 411 3.56 16.26 -6.81
CA ILE A 411 4.93 16.04 -7.32
C ILE A 411 5.95 16.76 -6.42
N GLU A 412 5.69 17.99 -5.99
CA GLU A 412 6.60 18.71 -5.11
C GLU A 412 6.72 18.06 -3.73
N VAL A 413 5.63 17.55 -3.17
CA VAL A 413 5.70 16.74 -1.93
C VAL A 413 6.57 15.49 -2.14
N LEU A 414 6.44 14.80 -3.28
CA LEU A 414 7.31 13.68 -3.62
C LEU A 414 8.78 14.11 -3.70
N ASN A 415 9.07 15.19 -4.42
CA ASN A 415 10.42 15.74 -4.56
C ASN A 415 11.03 16.04 -3.17
N MET A 416 10.30 16.74 -2.32
CA MET A 416 10.73 17.02 -0.94
C MET A 416 11.03 15.73 -0.15
N CYS A 417 10.18 14.69 -0.28
CA CYS A 417 10.37 13.40 0.38
C CYS A 417 11.58 12.62 -0.16
N THR A 418 11.94 12.80 -1.43
CA THR A 418 13.10 12.12 -2.03
C THR A 418 14.42 12.83 -1.72
N GLU A 419 14.38 14.14 -1.47
CA GLU A 419 15.56 14.97 -1.20
C GLU A 419 15.95 15.00 0.29
N THR A 420 15.12 14.48 1.19
CA THR A 420 15.39 14.47 2.63
C THR A 420 16.19 13.24 3.08
N ASN A 421 16.94 13.39 4.18
CA ASN A 421 17.57 12.26 4.89
C ASN A 421 16.65 11.62 5.93
N ALA A 422 15.40 12.04 6.05
CA ALA A 422 14.44 11.45 6.96
C ALA A 422 14.11 10.00 6.57
N MET A 423 13.71 9.20 7.55
CA MET A 423 13.02 7.94 7.29
C MET A 423 11.66 8.25 6.65
N THR A 424 11.50 7.94 5.37
CA THR A 424 10.28 8.22 4.61
C THR A 424 9.44 6.96 4.47
N ILE A 425 8.19 7.01 4.93
CA ILE A 425 7.18 5.95 4.80
C ILE A 425 6.03 6.51 3.98
N ILE A 426 5.76 5.88 2.84
CA ILE A 426 4.67 6.30 1.96
C ILE A 426 3.57 5.23 1.98
N GLY A 427 2.35 5.68 2.26
CA GLY A 427 1.14 4.88 2.25
C GLY A 427 0.13 5.36 1.21
N GLY A 428 -0.95 4.58 1.06
CA GLY A 428 -2.01 4.87 0.10
C GLY A 428 -1.71 4.43 -1.33
N GLY A 429 -2.69 3.81 -1.98
CA GLY A 429 -2.49 3.22 -3.31
C GLY A 429 -2.09 4.23 -4.39
N HIS A 430 -2.71 5.41 -4.41
CA HIS A 430 -2.42 6.46 -5.41
C HIS A 430 -1.02 7.04 -5.21
N THR A 431 -0.65 7.35 -3.97
CA THR A 431 0.67 7.90 -3.63
C THR A 431 1.78 6.91 -3.94
N SER A 432 1.58 5.64 -3.54
CA SER A 432 2.52 4.55 -3.82
C SER A 432 2.69 4.30 -5.33
N ALA A 433 1.60 4.34 -6.10
CA ALA A 433 1.65 4.22 -7.56
C ALA A 433 2.42 5.38 -8.22
N LEU A 434 2.24 6.61 -7.71
CA LEU A 434 3.01 7.76 -8.17
C LEU A 434 4.51 7.58 -7.95
N VAL A 435 4.91 7.16 -6.73
CA VAL A 435 6.33 6.86 -6.40
C VAL A 435 6.92 5.86 -7.39
N ASN A 436 6.19 4.78 -7.66
CA ASN A 436 6.62 3.74 -8.60
C ASN A 436 6.73 4.26 -10.04
N SER A 437 5.72 4.99 -10.52
CA SER A 437 5.69 5.54 -11.89
C SER A 437 6.79 6.56 -12.16
N ARG A 438 7.25 7.25 -11.11
CA ARG A 438 8.36 8.21 -11.18
C ARG A 438 9.73 7.57 -10.94
N GLY A 439 9.80 6.26 -10.71
CA GLY A 439 11.06 5.56 -10.42
C GLY A 439 11.71 5.98 -9.10
N ALA A 440 10.93 6.55 -8.18
CA ALA A 440 11.42 7.12 -6.92
C ALA A 440 11.47 6.12 -5.75
N SER A 441 11.08 4.86 -5.98
CA SER A 441 10.96 3.84 -4.92
C SER A 441 12.26 3.60 -4.16
N ASN A 442 13.42 3.72 -4.83
CA ASN A 442 14.74 3.56 -4.20
C ASN A 442 15.17 4.77 -3.37
N LEU A 443 14.48 5.91 -3.49
CA LEU A 443 14.75 7.14 -2.76
C LEU A 443 13.89 7.28 -1.50
N ILE A 444 12.94 6.36 -1.32
CA ILE A 444 12.00 6.30 -0.21
C ILE A 444 12.38 5.11 0.68
N SER A 445 12.41 5.30 2.00
CA SER A 445 12.78 4.23 2.94
C SER A 445 11.79 3.07 2.89
N HIS A 446 10.49 3.36 2.80
CA HIS A 446 9.43 2.37 2.63
C HIS A 446 8.27 2.91 1.82
N ASN A 447 8.03 2.31 0.65
CA ASN A 447 6.84 2.55 -0.16
C ASN A 447 5.88 1.37 0.05
N SER A 448 4.85 1.56 0.89
CA SER A 448 3.93 0.49 1.28
C SER A 448 3.08 0.02 0.10
N THR A 449 2.95 -1.29 -0.01
CA THR A 449 2.08 -1.95 -0.99
C THR A 449 0.68 -2.21 -0.43
N GLY A 450 0.45 -1.91 0.85
CA GLY A 450 -0.72 -2.32 1.62
C GLY A 450 -2.02 -1.58 1.28
N GLY A 451 -1.95 -0.37 0.70
CA GLY A 451 -3.15 0.40 0.41
C GLY A 451 -4.07 0.57 1.63
N GLY A 452 -5.29 0.00 1.59
CA GLY A 452 -6.24 0.05 2.70
C GLY A 452 -5.72 -0.59 3.99
N SER A 453 -4.95 -1.68 3.90
CA SER A 453 -4.33 -2.31 5.07
C SER A 453 -3.32 -1.40 5.78
N THR A 454 -2.60 -0.58 5.02
CA THR A 454 -1.69 0.43 5.60
C THR A 454 -2.47 1.44 6.41
N MET A 455 -3.61 1.91 5.90
CA MET A 455 -4.49 2.83 6.63
C MET A 455 -5.05 2.18 7.89
N SER A 456 -5.62 0.99 7.80
CA SER A 456 -6.12 0.24 8.96
C SER A 456 -5.03 0.04 10.02
N PHE A 457 -3.80 -0.30 9.60
CA PHE A 457 -2.68 -0.45 10.53
C PHE A 457 -2.32 0.87 11.22
N LEU A 458 -2.25 1.97 10.47
CA LEU A 458 -1.92 3.30 11.00
C LEU A 458 -3.05 3.90 11.84
N SER A 459 -4.32 3.59 11.55
CA SER A 459 -5.48 3.96 12.35
C SER A 459 -5.60 3.15 13.66
N GLY A 460 -4.84 2.05 13.78
CA GLY A 460 -4.91 1.15 14.93
C GLY A 460 -6.06 0.15 14.86
N ASP A 461 -6.68 -0.01 13.70
CA ASP A 461 -7.74 -0.98 13.48
C ASP A 461 -7.22 -2.42 13.62
N PRO A 462 -8.12 -3.39 13.89
CA PRO A 462 -7.74 -4.79 13.93
C PRO A 462 -7.09 -5.27 12.63
N MET A 463 -5.98 -5.99 12.76
CA MET A 463 -5.25 -6.61 11.65
C MET A 463 -5.27 -8.14 11.79
N PRO A 464 -6.32 -8.83 11.31
CA PRO A 464 -6.54 -10.27 11.55
C PRO A 464 -5.35 -11.14 11.15
N VAL A 465 -4.71 -10.88 10.00
CA VAL A 465 -3.54 -11.67 9.55
C VAL A 465 -2.35 -11.47 10.49
N ILE A 466 -2.11 -10.25 10.96
CA ILE A 466 -1.02 -10.00 11.92
C ILE A 466 -1.34 -10.64 13.27
N ALA A 467 -2.61 -10.67 13.66
CA ALA A 467 -3.05 -11.40 14.85
C ALA A 467 -2.76 -12.91 14.72
N SER A 468 -3.12 -13.52 13.58
CA SER A 468 -2.80 -14.94 13.28
C SER A 468 -1.29 -15.22 13.34
N LEU A 469 -0.45 -14.36 12.75
CA LEU A 469 1.01 -14.52 12.82
C LEU A 469 1.53 -14.45 14.25
N LYS A 470 0.98 -13.59 15.11
CA LYS A 470 1.33 -13.51 16.53
C LYS A 470 0.85 -14.74 17.31
N ASP A 471 -0.34 -15.23 17.01
CA ASP A 471 -0.89 -16.44 17.62
C ASP A 471 -0.03 -17.66 17.25
N SER A 472 0.39 -17.75 15.98
CA SER A 472 1.32 -18.77 15.52
C SER A 472 2.66 -18.69 16.24
N SER A 473 3.24 -17.49 16.39
CA SER A 473 4.50 -17.30 17.11
C SER A 473 4.38 -17.73 18.58
N ARG A 474 3.24 -17.49 19.23
CA ARG A 474 2.99 -17.97 20.59
C ARG A 474 2.82 -19.49 20.67
N LYS A 475 2.15 -20.09 19.69
CA LYS A 475 1.86 -21.53 19.65
C LYS A 475 3.08 -22.36 19.30
N TYR A 476 3.86 -21.93 18.31
CA TYR A 476 4.93 -22.73 17.72
C TYR A 476 6.34 -22.24 18.03
N GLY A 477 6.49 -21.01 18.52
CA GLY A 477 7.81 -20.37 18.69
C GLY A 477 8.80 -21.12 19.58
N ASP A 478 8.29 -21.83 20.61
CA ASP A 478 9.13 -22.62 21.51
C ASP A 478 9.20 -24.10 21.10
N THR A 479 8.41 -24.52 20.10
CA THR A 479 8.32 -25.92 19.64
C THR A 479 8.91 -26.13 18.25
N ILE A 480 9.39 -25.09 17.60
CA ILE A 480 9.98 -25.13 16.25
C ILE A 480 11.14 -26.14 16.18
N GLU A 481 12.02 -26.20 17.20
CA GLU A 481 13.10 -27.19 17.27
C GLU A 481 12.56 -28.63 17.29
N SER A 482 11.53 -28.89 18.10
CA SER A 482 10.93 -30.23 18.22
C SER A 482 10.22 -30.66 16.95
N MET A 483 9.77 -29.72 16.12
CA MET A 483 9.18 -29.97 14.80
C MET A 483 10.23 -30.18 13.70
N GLY A 484 11.53 -30.06 14.01
CA GLY A 484 12.60 -30.11 13.03
C GLY A 484 12.58 -28.93 12.05
N LEU A 485 12.11 -27.78 12.52
CA LEU A 485 11.97 -26.54 11.75
C LEU A 485 12.87 -25.41 12.29
N ALA A 486 13.78 -25.70 13.24
CA ALA A 486 14.75 -24.70 13.70
C ALA A 486 15.74 -24.36 12.57
N SER A 487 16.02 -23.05 12.37
CA SER A 487 16.94 -22.53 11.36
C SER A 487 18.40 -22.74 11.78
#